data_bc729b913aeeb765bd0e0449148d917d
#
_entry.id   bc729b913aeeb765bd0e0449148d917d
#
_cell.length_a   1.000
_cell.length_b   1.000
_cell.length_c   1.000
_cell.angle_alpha   90.00
_cell.angle_beta   90.00
_cell.angle_gamma   90.00
#
_symmetry.space_group_name_H-M   'P 1'
#
loop_
_entity.id
_entity.type
_entity.pdbx_description
1 polymer ?
#
loop_
_entity_poly.entity_id
_entity_poly.type
_entity_poly.pdbx_seq_one_letter_code
_entity_poly.pdbx_strand_id
1 'polypeptide(L)'
;MTLSRLAKLANVAVSTASKAFSMSSDINEQTREEIFRVARENGCFKKFFNAKYPKFTVALICPEVHSQHYSELCFALQRCLQAGGCELCISSSNFSAEAAADRLDYYEKYSSTDAIILIDAPDTVLAPHETPIVAVGGEVKNADAVITLDYEPALREALLYFKESGLSGIGFIGEARTVSKLAAFKRNMNGIFGGDFEKYISVSELR
;
A
#
# COMPACT_ATOMS: atom_id res chain seq x y z
N MET A 1 -5.73 28.28 1.68
CA MET A 1 -6.86 28.65 2.55
C MET A 1 -6.33 29.14 3.91
N THR A 2 -6.91 30.20 4.49
CA THR A 2 -6.65 30.65 5.89
C THR A 2 -7.87 30.31 6.76
N LEU A 3 -7.67 30.18 8.08
CA LEU A 3 -8.78 29.91 9.01
C LEU A 3 -9.86 31.01 8.95
N SER A 4 -9.46 32.27 8.77
CA SER A 4 -10.39 33.40 8.61
C SER A 4 -11.24 33.28 7.33
N ARG A 5 -10.68 32.80 6.24
CA ARG A 5 -11.43 32.57 4.99
C ARG A 5 -12.36 31.38 5.11
N LEU A 6 -11.93 30.32 5.79
CA LEU A 6 -12.80 29.17 6.10
C LEU A 6 -13.98 29.58 6.99
N ALA A 7 -13.72 30.34 8.04
CA ALA A 7 -14.76 30.83 8.95
C ALA A 7 -15.83 31.65 8.20
N LYS A 8 -15.41 32.50 7.25
CA LYS A 8 -16.35 33.24 6.38
C LYS A 8 -17.18 32.32 5.52
N LEU A 9 -16.57 31.27 4.92
CA LEU A 9 -17.30 30.30 4.08
C LEU A 9 -18.30 29.47 4.89
N ALA A 10 -17.96 29.12 6.13
CA ALA A 10 -18.82 28.41 7.06
C ALA A 10 -19.80 29.32 7.80
N ASN A 11 -19.79 30.62 7.52
CA ASN A 11 -20.61 31.64 8.18
C ASN A 11 -20.54 31.64 9.72
N VAL A 12 -19.32 31.51 10.24
CA VAL A 12 -19.01 31.49 11.67
C VAL A 12 -17.91 32.47 12.03
N ALA A 13 -17.74 32.77 13.32
CA ALA A 13 -16.60 33.53 13.81
C ALA A 13 -15.30 32.70 13.68
N VAL A 14 -14.17 33.37 13.51
CA VAL A 14 -12.85 32.70 13.43
C VAL A 14 -12.54 31.88 14.68
N SER A 15 -12.93 32.39 15.86
CA SER A 15 -12.82 31.68 17.14
C SER A 15 -13.66 30.40 17.17
N THR A 16 -14.84 30.41 16.57
CA THR A 16 -15.70 29.24 16.45
C THR A 16 -15.08 28.20 15.53
N ALA A 17 -14.55 28.61 14.38
CA ALA A 17 -13.82 27.71 13.50
C ALA A 17 -12.58 27.11 14.19
N SER A 18 -11.81 27.90 14.94
CA SER A 18 -10.66 27.41 15.72
C SER A 18 -11.07 26.40 16.78
N LYS A 19 -12.15 26.67 17.52
CA LYS A 19 -12.69 25.77 18.54
C LYS A 19 -13.21 24.46 17.96
N ALA A 20 -13.77 24.49 16.73
CA ALA A 20 -14.19 23.27 16.03
C ALA A 20 -13.02 22.32 15.81
N PHE A 21 -11.89 22.83 15.28
CA PHE A 21 -10.68 22.04 15.02
C PHE A 21 -9.91 21.63 16.28
N SER A 22 -10.08 22.33 17.38
CA SER A 22 -9.53 21.93 18.69
C SER A 22 -10.43 20.96 19.45
N MET A 23 -11.55 20.53 18.86
CA MET A 23 -12.54 19.64 19.49
C MET A 23 -13.08 20.18 20.83
N SER A 24 -13.23 21.50 20.93
CA SER A 24 -13.76 22.14 22.14
C SER A 24 -15.22 21.71 22.38
N SER A 25 -15.56 21.46 23.64
CA SER A 25 -16.95 21.18 24.07
C SER A 25 -17.91 22.37 23.95
N ASP A 26 -17.37 23.59 23.79
CA ASP A 26 -18.16 24.83 23.66
C ASP A 26 -18.90 24.96 22.32
N ILE A 27 -18.70 24.00 21.38
CA ILE A 27 -19.33 24.02 20.06
C ILE A 27 -20.24 22.82 19.92
N ASN A 28 -21.51 23.07 19.51
CA ASN A 28 -22.40 21.97 19.20
C ASN A 28 -21.94 21.17 17.99
N GLU A 29 -22.33 19.89 17.93
CA GLU A 29 -21.86 18.95 16.89
C GLU A 29 -22.28 19.39 15.48
N GLN A 30 -23.49 19.90 15.29
CA GLN A 30 -23.96 20.36 13.99
C GLN A 30 -23.11 21.49 13.41
N THR A 31 -22.73 22.47 14.25
CA THR A 31 -21.85 23.56 13.84
C THR A 31 -20.43 23.02 13.51
N ARG A 32 -19.94 22.05 14.27
CA ARG A 32 -18.64 21.41 14.02
C ARG A 32 -18.65 20.66 12.70
N GLU A 33 -19.67 19.85 12.46
CA GLU A 33 -19.81 19.10 11.21
C GLU A 33 -19.89 20.00 9.99
N GLU A 34 -20.63 21.12 10.09
CA GLU A 34 -20.73 22.09 8.98
C GLU A 34 -19.37 22.74 8.69
N ILE A 35 -18.62 23.15 9.72
CA ILE A 35 -17.27 23.70 9.55
C ILE A 35 -16.34 22.64 8.89
N PHE A 36 -16.43 21.39 9.32
CA PHE A 36 -15.63 20.30 8.79
C PHE A 36 -16.02 19.98 7.35
N ARG A 37 -17.30 20.00 7.00
CA ARG A 37 -17.78 19.83 5.63
C ARG A 37 -17.19 20.89 4.70
N VAL A 38 -17.32 22.17 5.08
CA VAL A 38 -16.77 23.28 4.31
C VAL A 38 -15.24 23.18 4.18
N ALA A 39 -14.55 22.72 5.24
CA ALA A 39 -13.11 22.53 5.20
C ALA A 39 -12.67 21.41 4.26
N ARG A 40 -13.41 20.28 4.21
CA ARG A 40 -13.16 19.17 3.29
C ARG A 40 -13.39 19.58 1.84
N GLU A 41 -14.51 20.23 1.55
CA GLU A 41 -14.85 20.73 0.21
C GLU A 41 -13.81 21.72 -0.34
N ASN A 42 -13.08 22.38 0.53
CA ASN A 42 -12.04 23.33 0.17
C ASN A 42 -10.59 22.77 0.33
N GLY A 43 -10.44 21.47 0.55
CA GLY A 43 -9.16 20.80 0.67
C GLY A 43 -8.27 21.30 1.83
N CYS A 44 -8.86 21.86 2.89
CA CYS A 44 -8.09 22.46 3.97
C CYS A 44 -8.39 21.85 5.36
N PHE A 45 -9.13 20.76 5.44
CA PHE A 45 -9.51 20.13 6.69
C PHE A 45 -8.28 19.75 7.53
N LYS A 46 -7.34 19.00 6.96
CA LYS A 46 -6.12 18.57 7.64
C LYS A 46 -5.23 19.72 8.11
N LYS A 47 -5.23 20.81 7.38
CA LYS A 47 -4.42 21.99 7.70
C LYS A 47 -4.76 22.60 9.07
N PHE A 48 -6.02 22.52 9.47
CA PHE A 48 -6.53 23.13 10.69
C PHE A 48 -6.82 22.13 11.79
N PHE A 49 -6.89 20.84 11.47
CA PHE A 49 -7.15 19.82 12.46
C PHE A 49 -5.98 19.74 13.45
N ASN A 50 -6.29 19.85 14.74
CA ASN A 50 -5.27 20.01 15.76
C ASN A 50 -4.64 18.67 16.15
N ALA A 51 -3.41 18.73 16.65
CA ALA A 51 -2.42 17.69 16.88
C ALA A 51 -2.81 16.52 17.83
N LYS A 52 -4.07 16.39 18.24
CA LYS A 52 -4.53 15.24 19.04
C LYS A 52 -4.64 13.95 18.21
N TYR A 53 -4.77 14.10 16.89
CA TYR A 53 -4.89 12.97 15.97
C TYR A 53 -3.71 12.95 14.99
N PRO A 54 -3.39 11.80 14.39
CA PRO A 54 -2.35 11.70 13.39
C PRO A 54 -2.54 12.75 12.29
N LYS A 55 -1.47 13.46 11.95
CA LYS A 55 -1.52 14.51 10.92
C LYS A 55 -1.52 13.94 9.51
N PHE A 56 -0.98 12.74 9.36
CA PHE A 56 -0.84 12.07 8.08
C PHE A 56 -1.53 10.71 8.13
N THR A 57 -2.25 10.42 7.08
CA THR A 57 -2.92 9.14 6.88
C THR A 57 -2.33 8.47 5.64
N VAL A 58 -1.84 7.26 5.82
CA VAL A 58 -1.33 6.43 4.73
C VAL A 58 -2.33 5.31 4.48
N ALA A 59 -2.78 5.16 3.23
CA ALA A 59 -3.57 4.02 2.83
C ALA A 59 -2.66 2.88 2.39
N LEU A 60 -2.96 1.68 2.85
CA LEU A 60 -2.33 0.45 2.40
C LEU A 60 -3.36 -0.37 1.65
N ILE A 61 -3.10 -0.63 0.37
CA ILE A 61 -3.88 -1.56 -0.45
C ILE A 61 -3.04 -2.82 -0.60
N CYS A 62 -3.50 -3.92 -0.03
CA CYS A 62 -2.82 -5.20 -0.08
C CYS A 62 -3.79 -6.31 -0.53
N PRO A 63 -3.29 -7.44 -1.04
CA PRO A 63 -4.15 -8.52 -1.46
C PRO A 63 -5.01 -9.09 -0.33
N GLU A 64 -4.43 -9.29 0.84
CA GLU A 64 -5.07 -9.84 2.02
C GLU A 64 -4.31 -9.49 3.30
N VAL A 65 -4.85 -9.82 4.47
CA VAL A 65 -4.22 -9.52 5.77
C VAL A 65 -4.12 -10.74 6.70
N HIS A 66 -4.56 -11.91 6.24
CA HIS A 66 -4.66 -13.11 7.09
C HIS A 66 -3.49 -14.09 6.93
N SER A 67 -2.79 -14.09 5.79
CA SER A 67 -1.59 -14.91 5.64
C SER A 67 -0.42 -14.32 6.42
N GLN A 68 0.50 -15.17 6.84
CA GLN A 68 1.68 -14.75 7.61
C GLN A 68 2.49 -13.66 6.90
N HIS A 69 2.70 -13.82 5.59
CA HIS A 69 3.48 -12.86 4.80
C HIS A 69 2.90 -11.44 4.86
N TYR A 70 1.61 -11.30 4.53
CA TYR A 70 0.97 -9.98 4.49
C TYR A 70 0.71 -9.43 5.89
N SER A 71 0.36 -10.27 6.87
CA SER A 71 0.14 -9.82 8.24
C SER A 71 1.42 -9.26 8.87
N GLU A 72 2.56 -9.91 8.68
CA GLU A 72 3.85 -9.42 9.17
C GLU A 72 4.26 -8.11 8.49
N LEU A 73 4.05 -8.01 7.17
CA LEU A 73 4.34 -6.79 6.41
C LEU A 73 3.45 -5.63 6.86
N CYS A 74 2.12 -5.86 6.98
CA CYS A 74 1.18 -4.85 7.48
C CYS A 74 1.55 -4.39 8.89
N PHE A 75 1.89 -5.31 9.77
CA PHE A 75 2.29 -4.98 11.15
C PHE A 75 3.60 -4.17 11.19
N ALA A 76 4.59 -4.54 10.39
CA ALA A 76 5.85 -3.81 10.30
C ALA A 76 5.63 -2.38 9.79
N LEU A 77 4.84 -2.21 8.71
CA LEU A 77 4.47 -0.91 8.17
C LEU A 77 3.71 -0.06 9.20
N GLN A 78 2.73 -0.65 9.88
CA GLN A 78 1.97 0.04 10.92
C GLN A 78 2.90 0.59 12.02
N ARG A 79 3.81 -0.24 12.52
CA ARG A 79 4.77 0.20 13.56
C ARG A 79 5.67 1.34 13.09
N CYS A 80 6.21 1.23 11.87
CA CYS A 80 7.08 2.26 11.32
C CYS A 80 6.33 3.59 11.11
N LEU A 81 5.13 3.53 10.57
CA LEU A 81 4.31 4.71 10.30
C LEU A 81 3.84 5.37 11.60
N GLN A 82 3.40 4.59 12.59
CA GLN A 82 3.01 5.13 13.91
C GLN A 82 4.18 5.81 14.61
N ALA A 83 5.40 5.26 14.53
CA ALA A 83 6.59 5.91 15.07
C ALA A 83 6.86 7.28 14.39
N GLY A 84 6.45 7.44 13.13
CA GLY A 84 6.50 8.71 12.39
C GLY A 84 5.28 9.62 12.61
N GLY A 85 4.32 9.24 13.47
CA GLY A 85 3.10 10.01 13.72
C GLY A 85 2.05 9.89 12.59
N CYS A 86 2.14 8.85 11.77
CA CYS A 86 1.18 8.56 10.70
C CYS A 86 0.18 7.49 11.14
N GLU A 87 -1.05 7.58 10.63
CA GLU A 87 -2.06 6.54 10.76
C GLU A 87 -2.07 5.66 9.51
N LEU A 88 -2.27 4.35 9.68
CA LEU A 88 -2.36 3.38 8.59
C LEU A 88 -3.79 2.88 8.43
N CYS A 89 -4.38 3.11 7.26
CA CYS A 89 -5.66 2.57 6.85
C CYS A 89 -5.44 1.40 5.88
N ILE A 90 -5.91 0.21 6.22
CA ILE A 90 -5.69 -1.00 5.41
C ILE A 90 -6.95 -1.36 4.64
N SER A 91 -6.80 -1.63 3.34
CA SER A 91 -7.84 -2.15 2.44
C SER A 91 -7.36 -3.38 1.71
N SER A 92 -8.21 -4.39 1.62
CA SER A 92 -7.91 -5.61 0.87
C SER A 92 -8.43 -5.53 -0.57
N SER A 93 -7.61 -5.97 -1.53
CA SER A 93 -8.00 -6.14 -2.94
C SER A 93 -8.40 -7.56 -3.29
N ASN A 94 -8.21 -8.54 -2.39
CA ASN A 94 -8.48 -9.96 -2.61
C ASN A 94 -7.82 -10.50 -3.90
N PHE A 95 -6.60 -10.04 -4.21
CA PHE A 95 -5.87 -10.36 -5.45
C PHE A 95 -6.59 -9.92 -6.74
N SER A 96 -7.60 -9.08 -6.65
CA SER A 96 -8.33 -8.53 -7.79
C SER A 96 -7.72 -7.19 -8.22
N ALA A 97 -7.31 -7.10 -9.49
CA ALA A 97 -6.82 -5.85 -10.07
C ALA A 97 -7.92 -4.78 -10.13
N GLU A 98 -9.17 -5.18 -10.39
CA GLU A 98 -10.33 -4.28 -10.39
C GLU A 98 -10.56 -3.70 -8.99
N ALA A 99 -10.59 -4.56 -7.94
CA ALA A 99 -10.74 -4.09 -6.57
C ALA A 99 -9.58 -3.21 -6.12
N ALA A 100 -8.36 -3.47 -6.56
CA ALA A 100 -7.22 -2.59 -6.29
C ALA A 100 -7.39 -1.22 -6.94
N ALA A 101 -7.85 -1.18 -8.20
CA ALA A 101 -8.14 0.06 -8.92
C ALA A 101 -9.27 0.86 -8.25
N ASP A 102 -10.34 0.22 -7.82
CA ASP A 102 -11.43 0.86 -7.08
C ASP A 102 -10.96 1.47 -5.76
N ARG A 103 -10.07 0.78 -5.02
CA ARG A 103 -9.48 1.31 -3.79
C ARG A 103 -8.56 2.49 -4.05
N LEU A 104 -7.75 2.43 -5.11
CA LEU A 104 -6.92 3.56 -5.55
C LEU A 104 -7.79 4.78 -5.88
N ASP A 105 -8.82 4.61 -6.69
CA ASP A 105 -9.76 5.69 -7.05
C ASP A 105 -10.43 6.29 -5.80
N TYR A 106 -10.85 5.46 -4.87
CA TYR A 106 -11.43 5.90 -3.60
C TYR A 106 -10.46 6.75 -2.78
N TYR A 107 -9.23 6.25 -2.58
CA TYR A 107 -8.24 6.98 -1.78
C TYR A 107 -7.75 8.25 -2.45
N GLU A 108 -7.67 8.27 -3.76
CA GLU A 108 -7.25 9.44 -4.54
C GLU A 108 -8.32 10.54 -4.55
N LYS A 109 -9.58 10.18 -4.76
CA LYS A 109 -10.65 11.16 -5.02
C LYS A 109 -11.53 11.49 -3.82
N TYR A 110 -11.77 10.52 -2.94
CA TYR A 110 -12.80 10.63 -1.90
C TYR A 110 -12.26 10.60 -0.48
N SER A 111 -11.01 10.19 -0.31
CA SER A 111 -10.37 10.12 1.00
C SER A 111 -9.42 11.30 1.22
N SER A 112 -9.15 11.59 2.50
CA SER A 112 -8.12 12.57 2.88
C SER A 112 -6.76 11.89 3.09
N THR A 113 -6.41 10.95 2.24
CA THR A 113 -5.15 10.19 2.31
C THR A 113 -3.96 11.04 1.86
N ASP A 114 -2.84 10.96 2.55
CA ASP A 114 -1.63 11.73 2.23
C ASP A 114 -0.63 10.94 1.39
N ALA A 115 -0.69 9.61 1.46
CA ALA A 115 0.10 8.70 0.63
C ALA A 115 -0.58 7.34 0.53
N ILE A 116 -0.25 6.59 -0.51
CA ILE A 116 -0.76 5.24 -0.75
C ILE A 116 0.41 4.26 -0.87
N ILE A 117 0.31 3.13 -0.19
CA ILE A 117 1.19 1.97 -0.40
C ILE A 117 0.37 0.89 -1.09
N LEU A 118 0.84 0.43 -2.23
CA LEU A 118 0.20 -0.60 -3.04
C LEU A 118 1.07 -1.86 -3.05
N ILE A 119 0.56 -2.96 -2.51
CA ILE A 119 1.31 -4.22 -2.41
C ILE A 119 0.79 -5.23 -3.43
N ASP A 120 1.74 -5.88 -4.12
CA ASP A 120 1.50 -7.00 -5.04
C ASP A 120 0.36 -6.74 -6.04
N ALA A 121 0.44 -5.63 -6.74
CA ALA A 121 -0.44 -5.27 -7.85
C ALA A 121 0.35 -5.29 -9.17
N PRO A 122 0.78 -6.48 -9.65
CA PRO A 122 1.60 -6.60 -10.85
C PRO A 122 0.83 -6.12 -12.09
N ASP A 123 1.59 -5.68 -13.09
CA ASP A 123 1.07 -5.21 -14.38
C ASP A 123 0.10 -4.01 -14.29
N THR A 124 0.05 -3.35 -13.14
CA THR A 124 -0.79 -2.17 -12.94
C THR A 124 -0.15 -0.94 -13.60
N VAL A 125 -0.94 -0.20 -14.33
CA VAL A 125 -0.56 1.11 -14.87
C VAL A 125 -1.43 2.16 -14.17
N LEU A 126 -0.79 3.01 -13.37
CA LEU A 126 -1.51 4.07 -12.66
C LEU A 126 -1.90 5.18 -13.61
N ALA A 127 -3.13 5.69 -13.44
CA ALA A 127 -3.55 6.96 -14.02
C ALA A 127 -2.74 8.12 -13.42
N PRO A 128 -2.73 9.31 -14.03
CA PRO A 128 -2.18 10.50 -13.38
C PRO A 128 -2.82 10.71 -12.00
N HIS A 129 -2.01 10.94 -10.98
CA HIS A 129 -2.43 11.05 -9.58
C HIS A 129 -1.68 12.19 -8.87
N GLU A 130 -2.28 12.73 -7.81
CA GLU A 130 -1.68 13.77 -6.97
C GLU A 130 -1.18 13.22 -5.63
N THR A 131 -1.80 12.15 -5.14
CA THR A 131 -1.39 11.50 -3.91
C THR A 131 -0.17 10.61 -4.18
N PRO A 132 0.95 10.75 -3.46
CA PRO A 132 2.13 9.90 -3.66
C PRO A 132 1.81 8.42 -3.49
N ILE A 133 2.26 7.59 -4.45
CA ILE A 133 2.03 6.15 -4.47
C ILE A 133 3.36 5.39 -4.49
N VAL A 134 3.55 4.53 -3.48
CA VAL A 134 4.68 3.59 -3.40
C VAL A 134 4.18 2.18 -3.68
N ALA A 135 4.71 1.53 -4.69
CA ALA A 135 4.40 0.14 -4.99
C ALA A 135 5.44 -0.81 -4.38
N VAL A 136 5.00 -1.96 -3.89
CA VAL A 136 5.85 -3.00 -3.28
C VAL A 136 5.51 -4.35 -3.88
N GLY A 137 6.52 -5.10 -4.30
CA GLY A 137 6.41 -6.49 -4.74
C GLY A 137 6.33 -6.68 -6.25
N GLY A 138 5.63 -5.85 -6.98
CA GLY A 138 5.46 -5.95 -8.44
C GLY A 138 5.89 -4.69 -9.18
N GLU A 139 6.07 -4.79 -10.49
CA GLU A 139 6.23 -3.60 -11.34
C GLU A 139 4.88 -2.89 -11.49
N VAL A 140 4.82 -1.67 -11.01
CA VAL A 140 3.68 -0.76 -11.18
C VAL A 140 4.16 0.46 -11.94
N LYS A 141 3.64 0.63 -13.15
CA LYS A 141 4.04 1.78 -13.99
C LYS A 141 3.41 3.07 -13.47
N ASN A 142 4.17 4.15 -13.53
CA ASN A 142 3.80 5.48 -13.08
C ASN A 142 3.63 5.62 -11.55
N ALA A 143 4.06 4.65 -10.73
CA ALA A 143 4.19 4.87 -9.30
C ALA A 143 5.37 5.81 -9.00
N ASP A 144 5.27 6.61 -7.94
CA ASP A 144 6.34 7.54 -7.55
C ASP A 144 7.59 6.81 -7.08
N ALA A 145 7.41 5.64 -6.48
CA ALA A 145 8.49 4.72 -6.14
C ALA A 145 8.03 3.27 -6.25
N VAL A 146 8.96 2.39 -6.61
CA VAL A 146 8.72 0.94 -6.69
C VAL A 146 9.79 0.21 -5.89
N ILE A 147 9.36 -0.65 -4.97
CA ILE A 147 10.21 -1.54 -4.19
C ILE A 147 10.00 -2.96 -4.71
N THR A 148 11.01 -3.51 -5.36
CA THR A 148 10.98 -4.88 -5.88
C THR A 148 11.78 -5.82 -4.98
N LEU A 149 11.35 -7.08 -4.90
CA LEU A 149 12.08 -8.14 -4.22
C LEU A 149 12.88 -8.92 -5.27
N ASP A 150 14.20 -8.84 -5.16
CA ASP A 150 15.10 -9.65 -6.01
C ASP A 150 15.29 -11.04 -5.39
N TYR A 151 14.66 -12.04 -5.98
CA TYR A 151 14.77 -13.44 -5.56
C TYR A 151 15.98 -14.17 -6.16
N GLU A 152 16.66 -13.56 -7.13
CA GLU A 152 17.74 -14.19 -7.90
C GLU A 152 18.91 -14.66 -7.00
N PRO A 153 19.46 -13.81 -6.09
CA PRO A 153 20.58 -14.21 -5.25
C PRO A 153 20.22 -15.38 -4.31
N ALA A 154 19.05 -15.31 -3.68
CA ALA A 154 18.61 -16.34 -2.73
C ALA A 154 18.37 -17.70 -3.41
N LEU A 155 17.75 -17.70 -4.59
CA LEU A 155 17.53 -18.92 -5.36
C LEU A 155 18.83 -19.49 -5.87
N ARG A 156 19.76 -18.65 -6.31
CA ARG A 156 21.09 -19.08 -6.73
C ARG A 156 21.85 -19.76 -5.58
N GLU A 157 21.87 -19.16 -4.44
CA GLU A 157 22.54 -19.71 -3.24
C GLU A 157 21.94 -21.06 -2.84
N ALA A 158 20.62 -21.17 -2.79
CA ALA A 158 19.93 -22.42 -2.49
C ALA A 158 20.27 -23.53 -3.49
N LEU A 159 20.28 -23.22 -4.79
CA LEU A 159 20.57 -24.20 -5.83
C LEU A 159 22.05 -24.62 -5.82
N LEU A 160 22.99 -23.72 -5.53
CA LEU A 160 24.39 -24.05 -5.35
C LEU A 160 24.59 -24.99 -4.14
N TYR A 161 23.93 -24.68 -3.02
CA TYR A 161 23.95 -25.55 -1.84
C TYR A 161 23.44 -26.98 -2.16
N PHE A 162 22.34 -27.09 -2.92
CA PHE A 162 21.82 -28.39 -3.34
C PHE A 162 22.83 -29.15 -4.21
N LYS A 163 23.47 -28.47 -5.14
CA LYS A 163 24.49 -29.06 -6.01
C LYS A 163 25.69 -29.56 -5.19
N GLU A 164 26.22 -28.77 -4.31
CA GLU A 164 27.33 -29.13 -3.41
C GLU A 164 26.98 -30.29 -2.49
N SER A 165 25.70 -30.38 -2.10
CA SER A 165 25.19 -31.51 -1.30
C SER A 165 24.92 -32.78 -2.12
N GLY A 166 25.22 -32.80 -3.41
CA GLY A 166 25.05 -33.96 -4.32
C GLY A 166 23.58 -34.20 -4.71
N LEU A 167 22.68 -33.22 -4.49
CA LEU A 167 21.28 -33.32 -4.86
C LEU A 167 21.09 -32.92 -6.32
N SER A 168 20.38 -33.75 -7.11
CA SER A 168 20.12 -33.49 -8.52
C SER A 168 18.64 -33.49 -8.90
N GLY A 169 17.78 -34.09 -8.10
CA GLY A 169 16.34 -34.12 -8.32
C GLY A 169 15.64 -32.90 -7.70
N ILE A 170 15.88 -31.72 -8.27
CA ILE A 170 15.36 -30.45 -7.74
C ILE A 170 14.17 -30.01 -8.57
N GLY A 171 13.07 -29.67 -7.91
CA GLY A 171 11.86 -29.17 -8.52
C GLY A 171 11.42 -27.82 -7.94
N PHE A 172 10.40 -27.23 -8.56
CA PHE A 172 9.76 -26.00 -8.13
C PHE A 172 8.26 -26.24 -7.93
N ILE A 173 7.76 -25.83 -6.78
CA ILE A 173 6.31 -25.79 -6.51
C ILE A 173 5.98 -24.33 -6.22
N GLY A 174 5.01 -23.79 -6.92
CA GLY A 174 4.60 -22.40 -6.77
C GLY A 174 3.19 -22.15 -7.25
N GLU A 175 2.81 -20.90 -7.25
CA GLU A 175 1.51 -20.42 -7.70
C GLU A 175 1.66 -19.58 -8.96
N ALA A 176 0.61 -19.49 -9.77
CA ALA A 176 0.62 -18.71 -11.02
C ALA A 176 1.02 -17.24 -10.79
N ARG A 177 0.69 -16.67 -9.64
CA ARG A 177 1.08 -15.29 -9.26
C ARG A 177 2.56 -15.12 -8.87
N THR A 178 3.33 -16.21 -8.76
CA THR A 178 4.75 -16.16 -8.39
C THR A 178 5.68 -16.32 -9.61
N VAL A 179 5.29 -15.76 -10.74
CA VAL A 179 5.99 -15.88 -12.03
C VAL A 179 7.45 -15.42 -11.95
N SER A 180 7.72 -14.33 -11.22
CA SER A 180 9.09 -13.82 -11.03
C SER A 180 10.02 -14.83 -10.35
N LYS A 181 9.51 -15.55 -9.33
CA LYS A 181 10.24 -16.59 -8.62
C LYS A 181 10.51 -17.79 -9.53
N LEU A 182 9.51 -18.20 -10.31
CA LEU A 182 9.66 -19.28 -11.28
C LEU A 182 10.69 -18.92 -12.37
N ALA A 183 10.63 -17.69 -12.88
CA ALA A 183 11.58 -17.22 -13.89
C ALA A 183 13.03 -17.20 -13.35
N ALA A 184 13.22 -16.72 -12.12
CA ALA A 184 14.51 -16.76 -11.44
C ALA A 184 15.00 -18.20 -11.19
N PHE A 185 14.11 -19.11 -10.77
CA PHE A 185 14.42 -20.53 -10.62
C PHE A 185 14.89 -21.13 -11.94
N LYS A 186 14.15 -20.94 -13.04
CA LYS A 186 14.49 -21.48 -14.36
C LYS A 186 15.85 -20.98 -14.85
N ARG A 187 16.13 -19.67 -14.71
CA ARG A 187 17.45 -19.10 -15.10
C ARG A 187 18.60 -19.76 -14.34
N ASN A 188 18.46 -19.89 -13.03
CA ASN A 188 19.52 -20.47 -12.19
C ASN A 188 19.66 -21.98 -12.38
N MET A 189 18.57 -22.72 -12.57
CA MET A 189 18.61 -24.15 -12.89
C MET A 189 19.38 -24.40 -14.19
N ASN A 190 19.11 -23.64 -15.26
CA ASN A 190 19.83 -23.73 -16.52
C ASN A 190 21.34 -23.47 -16.35
N GLY A 191 21.70 -22.44 -15.57
CA GLY A 191 23.09 -22.06 -15.35
C GLY A 191 23.88 -23.01 -14.44
N ILE A 192 23.24 -23.62 -13.46
CA ILE A 192 23.90 -24.41 -12.41
C ILE A 192 23.87 -25.91 -12.70
N PHE A 193 22.74 -26.44 -13.15
CA PHE A 193 22.53 -27.87 -13.36
C PHE A 193 22.49 -28.23 -14.85
N GLY A 194 21.89 -27.39 -15.69
CA GLY A 194 21.56 -27.73 -17.06
C GLY A 194 20.51 -28.86 -17.17
N GLY A 195 20.21 -29.27 -18.37
CA GLY A 195 19.31 -30.40 -18.61
C GLY A 195 17.81 -30.04 -18.54
N ASP A 196 16.97 -31.09 -18.63
CA ASP A 196 15.51 -30.96 -18.64
C ASP A 196 14.96 -31.10 -17.22
N PHE A 197 14.56 -29.98 -16.63
CA PHE A 197 13.93 -29.88 -15.32
C PHE A 197 12.44 -29.45 -15.38
N GLU A 198 11.90 -29.15 -16.55
CA GLU A 198 10.53 -28.68 -16.73
C GLU A 198 9.51 -29.67 -16.14
N LYS A 199 9.78 -30.97 -16.22
CA LYS A 199 8.93 -32.02 -15.63
C LYS A 199 8.84 -31.98 -14.10
N TYR A 200 9.70 -31.25 -13.42
CA TYR A 200 9.70 -31.06 -11.96
C TYR A 200 9.12 -29.73 -11.53
N ILE A 201 8.50 -28.99 -12.45
CA ILE A 201 7.83 -27.73 -12.16
C ILE A 201 6.33 -27.98 -12.01
N SER A 202 5.79 -27.61 -10.86
CA SER A 202 4.36 -27.62 -10.59
C SER A 202 3.90 -26.23 -10.18
N VAL A 203 2.97 -25.65 -10.94
CA VAL A 203 2.40 -24.33 -10.69
C VAL A 203 0.89 -24.51 -10.54
N SER A 204 0.35 -24.16 -9.39
CA SER A 204 -1.09 -24.21 -9.14
C SER A 204 -1.75 -22.91 -9.54
N GLU A 205 -2.92 -23.00 -10.15
CA GLU A 205 -3.84 -21.86 -10.22
C GLU A 205 -4.61 -21.79 -8.91
N LEU A 206 -4.55 -20.63 -8.24
CA LEU A 206 -5.41 -20.40 -7.08
C LEU A 206 -6.85 -20.22 -7.57
N ARG A 207 -7.74 -20.94 -6.94
CA ARG A 207 -9.19 -20.77 -7.11
C ARG A 207 -9.69 -19.67 -6.18
#